data_1bba63f6354bdc3d88f4145d0b6042c1
#
_entry.id   1bba63f6354bdc3d88f4145d0b6042c1
#
_cell.length_a   1.000
_cell.length_b   1.000
_cell.length_c   1.000
_cell.angle_alpha   90.00
_cell.angle_beta   90.00
_cell.angle_gamma   90.00
#
_symmetry.space_group_name_H-M   'P 1'
#
loop_
_entity.id
_entity.type
_entity.pdbx_description
1 polymer ?
#
loop_
_entity_poly.entity_id
_entity_poly.type
_entity_poly.pdbx_seq_one_letter_code
_entity_poly.pdbx_strand_id
1 'polypeptide(L)'
;MPPFHSFGFTVNTILPLVAGLRLVNTPDPNDSLSVARLIAHTQPTLLATTPTFLRNLLNVASPDQLTSLRYVITGGEKCSEPVFEKAKKLIPSAVILEGYGITECSPIISINTLKKQKKQSAGISISNGEIKILDLENLEEKPLNQEGMIYFSSPSVFSGYQDSKIASPFISLEGKRRYKT
;
A
#
# COMPACT_ATOMS: atom_id res chain seq x y z
N MET A 1 -8.76 -4.87 -4.13
CA MET A 1 -7.96 -4.09 -5.13
C MET A 1 -8.08 -4.73 -6.49
N PRO A 2 -8.33 -3.97 -7.57
CA PRO A 2 -8.36 -4.51 -8.92
C PRO A 2 -7.01 -5.11 -9.34
N PRO A 3 -7.01 -6.27 -10.04
CA PRO A 3 -5.76 -6.95 -10.44
C PRO A 3 -4.99 -6.23 -11.56
N PHE A 4 -5.60 -5.28 -12.25
CA PHE A 4 -4.91 -4.46 -13.26
C PHE A 4 -4.15 -3.27 -12.67
N HIS A 5 -4.34 -2.93 -11.39
CA HIS A 5 -3.53 -1.96 -10.67
C HIS A 5 -2.31 -2.66 -10.07
N SER A 6 -1.12 -2.06 -10.14
CA SER A 6 0.13 -2.67 -9.69
C SER A 6 0.07 -3.21 -8.25
N PHE A 7 -0.57 -2.50 -7.33
CA PHE A 7 -0.80 -2.96 -5.97
C PHE A 7 -1.68 -4.23 -5.93
N GLY A 8 -2.82 -4.22 -6.65
CA GLY A 8 -3.69 -5.39 -6.73
C GLY A 8 -3.03 -6.56 -7.43
N PHE A 9 -2.31 -6.33 -8.52
CA PHE A 9 -1.56 -7.36 -9.23
C PHE A 9 -0.53 -8.04 -8.32
N THR A 10 0.27 -7.26 -7.62
CA THR A 10 1.32 -7.80 -6.74
C THR A 10 0.73 -8.52 -5.52
N VAL A 11 -0.20 -7.88 -4.79
CA VAL A 11 -0.66 -8.41 -3.49
C VAL A 11 -1.81 -9.40 -3.64
N ASN A 12 -2.69 -9.21 -4.64
CA ASN A 12 -3.86 -10.09 -4.83
C ASN A 12 -3.68 -11.14 -5.94
N THR A 13 -2.55 -11.15 -6.65
CA THR A 13 -2.29 -12.15 -7.70
C THR A 13 -0.95 -12.83 -7.49
N ILE A 14 0.15 -12.07 -7.58
CA ILE A 14 1.50 -12.66 -7.50
C ILE A 14 1.78 -13.24 -6.11
N LEU A 15 1.54 -12.47 -5.04
CA LEU A 15 1.79 -12.94 -3.68
C LEU A 15 1.05 -14.24 -3.33
N PRO A 16 -0.27 -14.37 -3.58
CA PRO A 16 -0.97 -15.63 -3.32
C PRO A 16 -0.42 -16.81 -4.10
N LEU A 17 -0.09 -16.63 -5.37
CA LEU A 17 0.48 -17.68 -6.21
C LEU A 17 1.84 -18.16 -5.70
N VAL A 18 2.72 -17.22 -5.37
CA VAL A 18 4.10 -17.55 -4.91
C VAL A 18 4.09 -18.14 -3.49
N ALA A 19 3.22 -17.62 -2.62
CA ALA A 19 3.14 -18.05 -1.23
C ALA A 19 2.17 -19.23 -0.98
N GLY A 20 1.48 -19.74 -2.02
CA GLY A 20 0.51 -20.82 -1.89
C GLY A 20 -0.73 -20.42 -1.07
N LEU A 21 -1.15 -19.15 -1.14
CA LEU A 21 -2.29 -18.65 -0.39
C LEU A 21 -3.59 -18.87 -1.17
N ARG A 22 -4.67 -19.14 -0.43
CA ARG A 22 -6.02 -19.15 -1.00
C ARG A 22 -6.44 -17.73 -1.36
N LEU A 23 -6.87 -17.53 -2.61
CA LEU A 23 -7.32 -16.24 -3.13
C LEU A 23 -8.84 -16.19 -3.24
N VAL A 24 -9.42 -15.06 -2.85
CA VAL A 24 -10.83 -14.73 -3.01
C VAL A 24 -10.94 -13.46 -3.84
N ASN A 25 -11.59 -13.54 -4.98
CA ASN A 25 -11.80 -12.41 -5.88
C ASN A 25 -13.26 -11.95 -5.87
N THR A 26 -13.46 -10.65 -6.02
CA THR A 26 -14.76 -10.04 -6.27
C THR A 26 -14.81 -9.48 -7.69
N PRO A 27 -15.92 -9.63 -8.42
CA PRO A 27 -16.06 -9.06 -9.76
C PRO A 27 -16.12 -7.54 -9.74
N ASP A 28 -16.69 -6.94 -8.69
CA ASP A 28 -16.77 -5.49 -8.51
C ASP A 28 -16.35 -5.07 -7.09
N PRO A 29 -15.19 -4.41 -6.95
CA PRO A 29 -14.75 -3.90 -5.65
C PRO A 29 -15.54 -2.69 -5.14
N ASN A 30 -16.35 -2.04 -6.00
CA ASN A 30 -17.22 -0.93 -5.60
C ASN A 30 -18.50 -1.41 -4.93
N ASP A 31 -18.94 -2.62 -5.22
CA ASP A 31 -20.10 -3.24 -4.54
C ASP A 31 -19.71 -3.72 -3.15
N SER A 32 -19.64 -2.78 -2.22
CA SER A 32 -19.21 -3.03 -0.84
C SER A 32 -20.14 -3.99 -0.08
N LEU A 33 -21.42 -4.07 -0.44
CA LEU A 33 -22.35 -5.04 0.16
C LEU A 33 -22.00 -6.46 -0.25
N SER A 34 -21.75 -6.69 -1.54
CA SER A 34 -21.30 -7.99 -2.04
C SER A 34 -19.94 -8.37 -1.49
N VAL A 35 -19.01 -7.41 -1.35
CA VAL A 35 -17.72 -7.64 -0.70
C VAL A 35 -17.90 -8.07 0.76
N ALA A 36 -18.78 -7.41 1.54
CA ALA A 36 -19.04 -7.79 2.93
C ALA A 36 -19.62 -9.21 3.05
N ARG A 37 -20.57 -9.57 2.18
CA ARG A 37 -21.14 -10.93 2.11
C ARG A 37 -20.09 -11.97 1.72
N LEU A 38 -19.22 -11.64 0.77
CA LEU A 38 -18.15 -12.51 0.32
C LEU A 38 -17.15 -12.77 1.46
N ILE A 39 -16.77 -11.74 2.23
CA ILE A 39 -15.91 -11.88 3.42
C ILE A 39 -16.58 -12.79 4.45
N ALA A 40 -17.85 -12.57 4.76
CA ALA A 40 -18.59 -13.40 5.71
C ALA A 40 -18.66 -14.87 5.28
N HIS A 41 -18.82 -15.14 3.98
CA HIS A 41 -18.92 -16.50 3.45
C HIS A 41 -17.57 -17.21 3.34
N THR A 42 -16.54 -16.52 2.85
CA THR A 42 -15.23 -17.14 2.54
C THR A 42 -14.21 -17.05 3.67
N GLN A 43 -14.48 -16.22 4.67
CA GLN A 43 -13.67 -16.05 5.89
C GLN A 43 -12.19 -15.76 5.60
N PRO A 44 -11.84 -14.77 4.74
CA PRO A 44 -10.45 -14.43 4.48
C PRO A 44 -9.81 -13.83 5.74
N THR A 45 -8.51 -14.06 5.90
CA THR A 45 -7.74 -13.50 7.03
C THR A 45 -7.00 -12.21 6.68
N LEU A 46 -6.80 -11.94 5.39
CA LEU A 46 -6.11 -10.76 4.87
C LEU A 46 -6.98 -10.05 3.85
N LEU A 47 -7.09 -8.73 3.99
CA LEU A 47 -7.73 -7.83 3.03
C LEU A 47 -6.70 -6.79 2.56
N ALA A 48 -6.44 -6.74 1.24
CA ALA A 48 -5.66 -5.67 0.63
C ALA A 48 -6.60 -4.71 -0.11
N THR A 49 -6.56 -3.42 0.24
CA THR A 49 -7.56 -2.45 -0.21
C THR A 49 -7.00 -1.02 -0.22
N THR A 50 -7.72 -0.08 -0.85
CA THR A 50 -7.44 1.35 -0.62
C THR A 50 -8.24 1.87 0.57
N PRO A 51 -7.84 2.99 1.18
CA PRO A 51 -8.64 3.65 2.21
C PRO A 51 -10.07 3.96 1.78
N THR A 52 -10.29 4.33 0.52
CA THR A 52 -11.63 4.60 -0.03
C THR A 52 -12.50 3.34 -0.04
N PHE A 53 -12.01 2.21 -0.57
CA PHE A 53 -12.77 0.96 -0.55
C PHE A 53 -12.97 0.43 0.87
N LEU A 54 -11.97 0.58 1.74
CA LEU A 54 -12.09 0.22 3.15
C LEU A 54 -13.21 1.02 3.81
N ARG A 55 -13.22 2.34 3.66
CA ARG A 55 -14.28 3.21 4.20
C ARG A 55 -15.67 2.77 3.73
N ASN A 56 -15.82 2.48 2.43
CA ASN A 56 -17.09 2.06 1.87
C ASN A 56 -17.55 0.71 2.45
N LEU A 57 -16.65 -0.24 2.58
CA LEU A 57 -16.90 -1.53 3.23
C LEU A 57 -17.35 -1.35 4.69
N LEU A 58 -16.60 -0.55 5.47
CA LEU A 58 -16.90 -0.27 6.88
C LEU A 58 -18.21 0.52 7.08
N ASN A 59 -18.75 1.15 6.04
CA ASN A 59 -20.03 1.85 6.12
C ASN A 59 -21.24 0.89 6.01
N VAL A 60 -21.07 -0.27 5.38
CA VAL A 60 -22.16 -1.19 5.08
C VAL A 60 -22.04 -2.55 5.79
N ALA A 61 -20.84 -2.97 6.14
CA ALA A 61 -20.61 -4.25 6.78
C ALA A 61 -20.99 -4.21 8.28
N SER A 62 -21.59 -5.29 8.76
CA SER A 62 -21.73 -5.55 10.19
C SER A 62 -20.41 -6.11 10.76
N PRO A 63 -20.11 -5.91 12.07
CA PRO A 63 -18.92 -6.46 12.70
C PRO A 63 -18.78 -7.98 12.49
N ASP A 64 -19.87 -8.72 12.57
CA ASP A 64 -19.88 -10.19 12.43
C ASP A 64 -19.40 -10.66 11.06
N GLN A 65 -19.65 -9.86 10.02
CA GLN A 65 -19.18 -10.17 8.66
C GLN A 65 -17.65 -10.08 8.51
N LEU A 66 -16.98 -9.32 9.38
CA LEU A 66 -15.57 -8.99 9.25
C LEU A 66 -14.67 -9.71 10.28
N THR A 67 -15.24 -10.58 11.10
CA THR A 67 -14.55 -11.23 12.24
C THR A 67 -13.34 -12.09 11.83
N SER A 68 -13.31 -12.60 10.61
CA SER A 68 -12.22 -13.41 10.08
C SER A 68 -10.96 -12.61 9.76
N LEU A 69 -11.09 -11.29 9.53
CA LEU A 69 -9.99 -10.44 9.14
C LEU A 69 -8.98 -10.29 10.30
N ARG A 70 -7.74 -10.65 10.04
CA ARG A 70 -6.59 -10.47 10.94
C ARG A 70 -5.66 -9.36 10.49
N TYR A 71 -5.60 -9.15 9.17
CA TYR A 71 -4.72 -8.15 8.56
C TYR A 71 -5.48 -7.36 7.51
N VAL A 72 -5.36 -6.04 7.58
CA VAL A 72 -5.84 -5.12 6.55
C VAL A 72 -4.64 -4.33 6.05
N ILE A 73 -4.22 -4.57 4.81
CA ILE A 73 -3.19 -3.77 4.15
C ILE A 73 -3.89 -2.68 3.37
N THR A 74 -3.56 -1.43 3.65
CA THR A 74 -4.12 -0.28 2.95
C THR A 74 -3.03 0.59 2.34
N GLY A 75 -3.25 1.04 1.11
CA GLY A 75 -2.29 1.85 0.36
C GLY A 75 -2.90 2.43 -0.91
N GLY A 76 -2.08 3.16 -1.68
CA GLY A 76 -2.52 3.89 -2.88
C GLY A 76 -3.13 5.26 -2.58
N GLU A 77 -3.56 5.50 -1.35
CA GLU A 77 -4.09 6.75 -0.83
C GLU A 77 -3.67 6.89 0.64
N LYS A 78 -3.65 8.12 1.16
CA LYS A 78 -3.44 8.34 2.59
C LYS A 78 -4.66 7.86 3.40
N CYS A 79 -4.45 6.96 4.34
CA CYS A 79 -5.51 6.53 5.24
C CYS A 79 -5.83 7.63 6.26
N SER A 80 -7.03 8.20 6.15
CA SER A 80 -7.47 9.24 7.09
C SER A 80 -7.73 8.65 8.48
N GLU A 81 -7.51 9.45 9.52
CA GLU A 81 -7.72 9.02 10.90
C GLU A 81 -9.13 8.48 11.16
N PRO A 82 -10.23 9.11 10.68
CA PRO A 82 -11.58 8.56 10.86
C PRO A 82 -11.77 7.16 10.28
N VAL A 83 -11.16 6.85 9.12
CA VAL A 83 -11.23 5.51 8.53
C VAL A 83 -10.48 4.50 9.39
N PHE A 84 -9.29 4.88 9.85
CA PHE A 84 -8.48 4.05 10.72
C PHE A 84 -9.18 3.73 12.05
N GLU A 85 -9.75 4.73 12.72
CA GLU A 85 -10.49 4.55 13.97
C GLU A 85 -11.78 3.73 13.78
N LYS A 86 -12.51 3.97 12.69
CA LYS A 86 -13.68 3.15 12.35
C LYS A 86 -13.31 1.71 12.11
N ALA A 87 -12.22 1.43 11.39
CA ALA A 87 -11.72 0.09 11.16
C ALA A 87 -11.35 -0.59 12.49
N LYS A 88 -10.62 0.07 13.37
CA LYS A 88 -10.30 -0.46 14.70
C LYS A 88 -11.52 -0.76 15.56
N LYS A 89 -12.57 0.04 15.44
CA LYS A 89 -13.83 -0.18 16.16
C LYS A 89 -14.59 -1.40 15.65
N LEU A 90 -14.66 -1.58 14.32
CA LEU A 90 -15.45 -2.66 13.70
C LEU A 90 -14.70 -3.99 13.61
N ILE A 91 -13.38 -3.96 13.48
CA ILE A 91 -12.51 -5.13 13.40
C ILE A 91 -11.35 -5.03 14.41
N PRO A 92 -11.63 -5.00 15.72
CA PRO A 92 -10.65 -4.73 16.77
C PRO A 92 -9.51 -5.76 16.81
N SER A 93 -9.75 -6.97 16.32
CA SER A 93 -8.76 -8.06 16.22
C SER A 93 -7.81 -7.91 15.03
N ALA A 94 -8.13 -7.05 14.05
CA ALA A 94 -7.31 -6.88 12.86
C ALA A 94 -6.19 -5.86 13.07
N VAL A 95 -5.01 -6.18 12.54
CA VAL A 95 -3.90 -5.23 12.43
C VAL A 95 -4.02 -4.50 11.10
N ILE A 96 -4.06 -3.16 11.16
CA ILE A 96 -4.13 -2.31 9.97
C ILE A 96 -2.73 -1.82 9.64
N LEU A 97 -2.26 -2.17 8.44
CA LEU A 97 -0.92 -1.87 7.94
C LEU A 97 -1.05 -0.90 6.77
N GLU A 98 -0.71 0.36 7.01
CA GLU A 98 -0.64 1.37 5.96
C GLU A 98 0.70 1.30 5.26
N GLY A 99 0.68 1.37 3.92
CA GLY A 99 1.88 1.40 3.09
C GLY A 99 1.81 2.50 2.04
N TYR A 100 2.97 2.86 1.52
CA TYR A 100 3.15 3.81 0.44
C TYR A 100 3.90 3.16 -0.71
N GLY A 101 3.48 3.52 -1.91
CA GLY A 101 4.16 3.09 -3.12
C GLY A 101 3.48 3.60 -4.37
N ILE A 102 4.14 3.38 -5.48
CA ILE A 102 3.72 3.78 -6.83
C ILE A 102 4.05 2.68 -7.81
N THR A 103 3.39 2.68 -8.96
CA THR A 103 3.54 1.64 -9.98
C THR A 103 4.98 1.47 -10.43
N GLU A 104 5.71 2.55 -10.61
CA GLU A 104 7.11 2.58 -11.03
C GLU A 104 8.09 1.94 -10.04
N CYS A 105 7.65 1.71 -8.80
CA CYS A 105 8.44 1.04 -7.75
C CYS A 105 7.97 -0.39 -7.43
N SER A 106 7.08 -0.97 -8.24
CA SER A 106 6.63 -2.39 -8.27
C SER A 106 6.05 -2.97 -6.98
N PRO A 107 5.04 -2.47 -6.39
CA PRO A 107 4.50 -1.12 -6.23
C PRO A 107 4.87 -0.50 -4.87
N ILE A 108 5.55 -1.21 -3.97
CA ILE A 108 5.73 -0.85 -2.56
C ILE A 108 7.09 -0.20 -2.34
N ILE A 109 7.10 0.97 -1.73
CA ILE A 109 8.28 1.70 -1.25
C ILE A 109 8.45 1.50 0.25
N SER A 110 7.36 1.66 1.02
CA SER A 110 7.37 1.50 2.47
C SER A 110 6.06 0.92 2.98
N ILE A 111 6.10 0.28 4.14
CA ILE A 111 4.94 -0.31 4.78
C ILE A 111 5.13 -0.43 6.29
N ASN A 112 4.06 -0.25 7.06
CA ASN A 112 4.03 -0.65 8.45
C ASN A 112 4.10 -2.18 8.56
N THR A 113 4.88 -2.69 9.49
CA THR A 113 5.03 -4.14 9.72
C THR A 113 4.40 -4.53 11.05
N LEU A 114 4.20 -5.84 11.27
CA LEU A 114 3.68 -6.34 12.55
C LEU A 114 4.55 -5.95 13.74
N LYS A 115 5.86 -5.81 13.53
CA LYS A 115 6.83 -5.46 14.58
C LYS A 115 7.07 -3.96 14.74
N LYS A 116 6.82 -3.17 13.68
CA LYS A 116 7.06 -1.72 13.64
C LYS A 116 5.85 -1.04 13.02
N GLN A 117 4.98 -0.52 13.87
CA GLN A 117 3.79 0.23 13.46
C GLN A 117 3.87 1.64 14.03
N LYS A 118 3.55 2.61 13.19
CA LYS A 118 3.38 4.00 13.59
C LYS A 118 2.11 4.53 12.94
N LYS A 119 1.18 5.01 13.76
CA LYS A 119 -0.07 5.64 13.29
C LYS A 119 0.24 6.84 12.41
N GLN A 120 -0.52 7.05 11.35
CA GLN A 120 -0.36 8.13 10.38
C GLN A 120 1.05 8.15 9.71
N SER A 121 1.61 6.99 9.50
CA SER A 121 2.90 6.82 8.83
C SER A 121 2.79 5.72 7.79
N ALA A 122 3.46 5.91 6.67
CA ALA A 122 3.61 4.90 5.63
C ALA A 122 4.61 3.77 6.00
N GLY A 123 5.09 3.75 7.23
CA GLY A 123 5.95 2.70 7.76
C GLY A 123 7.43 2.87 7.43
N ILE A 124 8.12 1.76 7.27
CA ILE A 124 9.56 1.68 6.98
C ILE A 124 9.80 1.23 5.54
N SER A 125 10.94 1.58 4.97
CA SER A 125 11.34 1.10 3.65
C SER A 125 11.32 -0.43 3.57
N ILE A 126 11.00 -0.97 2.40
CA ILE A 126 11.17 -2.41 2.13
C ILE A 126 12.64 -2.81 2.26
N SER A 127 12.91 -4.09 2.52
CA SER A 127 14.24 -4.61 2.90
C SER A 127 15.35 -4.30 1.88
N ASN A 128 15.02 -4.24 0.59
CA ASN A 128 15.98 -3.95 -0.49
C ASN A 128 15.82 -2.53 -1.04
N GLY A 129 15.15 -1.63 -0.29
CA GLY A 129 14.86 -0.26 -0.67
C GLY A 129 15.58 0.75 0.20
N GLU A 130 16.02 1.84 -0.39
CA GLU A 130 16.61 2.98 0.29
C GLU A 130 15.82 4.24 -0.06
N ILE A 131 15.30 4.90 0.97
CA ILE A 131 14.57 6.16 0.85
C ILE A 131 15.50 7.31 1.26
N LYS A 132 15.51 8.37 0.46
CA LYS A 132 16.03 9.68 0.86
C LYS A 132 14.94 10.74 0.68
N ILE A 133 14.90 11.66 1.62
CA ILE A 133 14.03 12.85 1.55
C ILE A 133 14.91 14.04 1.22
N LEU A 134 14.77 14.57 0.03
CA LEU A 134 15.64 15.61 -0.48
C LEU A 134 14.89 16.93 -0.69
N ASP A 135 15.59 18.02 -0.60
CA ASP A 135 15.16 19.32 -1.07
C ASP A 135 15.04 19.29 -2.61
N LEU A 136 14.02 19.98 -3.15
CA LEU A 136 13.78 20.01 -4.59
C LEU A 136 14.77 20.87 -5.38
N GLU A 137 15.32 21.88 -4.73
CA GLU A 137 16.16 22.89 -5.42
C GLU A 137 17.65 22.49 -5.43
N ASN A 138 18.15 22.07 -4.24
CA ASN A 138 19.57 21.78 -4.07
C ASN A 138 19.92 20.30 -3.90
N LEU A 139 18.89 19.41 -3.84
CA LEU A 139 19.03 17.97 -3.63
C LEU A 139 19.75 17.57 -2.32
N GLU A 140 19.82 18.46 -1.36
CA GLU A 140 20.36 18.16 -0.03
C GLU A 140 19.36 17.34 0.79
N GLU A 141 19.87 16.44 1.62
CA GLU A 141 19.03 15.60 2.47
C GLU A 141 18.37 16.46 3.57
N LYS A 142 17.05 16.36 3.65
CA LYS A 142 16.27 17.08 4.66
C LYS A 142 16.49 16.50 6.06
N PRO A 143 16.64 17.32 7.07
CA PRO A 143 16.63 16.87 8.45
C PRO A 143 15.33 16.15 8.83
N LEU A 144 15.38 15.33 9.88
CA LEU A 144 14.18 14.66 10.42
C LEU A 144 13.09 15.67 10.74
N ASN A 145 11.85 15.30 10.44
CA ASN A 145 10.62 16.09 10.61
C ASN A 145 10.52 17.31 9.68
N GLN A 146 11.30 17.39 8.63
CA GLN A 146 11.10 18.35 7.55
C GLN A 146 10.53 17.66 6.31
N GLU A 147 9.67 18.38 5.60
CA GLU A 147 9.09 17.90 4.34
C GLU A 147 10.09 18.03 3.20
N GLY A 148 10.05 17.07 2.29
CA GLY A 148 10.87 17.05 1.09
C GLY A 148 10.36 16.02 0.09
N MET A 149 11.03 15.94 -1.05
CA MET A 149 10.72 14.98 -2.10
C MET A 149 11.32 13.61 -1.76
N ILE A 150 10.52 12.57 -1.93
CA ILE A 150 10.98 11.20 -1.74
C ILE A 150 11.77 10.76 -2.99
N TYR A 151 12.98 10.29 -2.75
CA TYR A 151 13.80 9.60 -3.74
C TYR A 151 14.04 8.16 -3.29
N PHE A 152 13.78 7.22 -4.17
CA PHE A 152 13.81 5.80 -3.85
C PHE A 152 14.76 5.03 -4.77
N SER A 153 15.55 4.13 -4.20
CA SER A 153 16.43 3.21 -4.91
C SER A 153 16.13 1.79 -4.47
N SER A 154 15.89 0.90 -5.42
CA SER A 154 15.67 -0.53 -5.19
C SER A 154 15.82 -1.30 -6.51
N PRO A 155 16.17 -2.58 -6.49
CA PRO A 155 16.11 -3.45 -7.67
C PRO A 155 14.71 -3.58 -8.28
N SER A 156 13.65 -3.27 -7.52
CA SER A 156 12.26 -3.35 -7.97
C SER A 156 11.79 -2.11 -8.76
N VAL A 157 12.60 -1.03 -8.79
CA VAL A 157 12.25 0.17 -9.56
C VAL A 157 12.34 -0.12 -11.06
N PHE A 158 11.33 0.32 -11.82
CA PHE A 158 11.28 0.13 -13.27
C PHE A 158 12.49 0.77 -13.99
N SER A 159 12.77 0.34 -15.21
CA SER A 159 13.92 0.84 -15.97
C SER A 159 13.70 2.23 -16.60
N GLY A 160 12.47 2.69 -16.70
CA GLY A 160 12.08 3.99 -17.26
C GLY A 160 10.88 3.88 -18.18
N TYR A 161 10.37 5.02 -18.61
CA TYR A 161 9.28 5.10 -19.58
C TYR A 161 9.77 4.76 -20.98
N GLN A 162 8.91 4.10 -21.77
CA GLN A 162 9.22 3.75 -23.18
C GLN A 162 9.19 4.99 -24.09
N ASP A 163 8.32 5.96 -23.76
CA ASP A 163 8.27 7.21 -24.52
C ASP A 163 9.44 8.11 -24.15
N SER A 164 10.37 8.30 -25.07
CA SER A 164 11.56 9.16 -24.91
C SER A 164 11.25 10.64 -24.74
N LYS A 165 10.02 11.08 -25.01
CA LYS A 165 9.57 12.46 -24.77
C LYS A 165 9.31 12.75 -23.30
N ILE A 166 9.09 11.70 -22.48
CA ILE A 166 8.90 11.84 -21.04
C ILE A 166 10.27 12.02 -20.40
N ALA A 167 10.43 13.13 -19.66
CA ALA A 167 11.67 13.39 -18.93
C ALA A 167 11.98 12.24 -17.96
N SER A 168 13.25 11.87 -17.86
CA SER A 168 13.68 10.82 -16.95
C SER A 168 13.38 11.20 -15.48
N PRO A 169 12.64 10.37 -14.74
CA PRO A 169 12.36 10.61 -13.32
C PRO A 169 13.52 10.22 -12.42
N PHE A 170 14.68 9.88 -12.99
CA PHE A 170 15.82 9.38 -12.25
C PHE A 170 16.90 10.45 -12.09
N ILE A 171 17.52 10.41 -10.93
CA ILE A 171 18.79 11.09 -10.66
C ILE A 171 19.87 10.06 -10.26
N SER A 172 21.14 10.44 -10.44
CA SER A 172 22.26 9.71 -9.86
C SER A 172 22.75 10.47 -8.61
N LEU A 173 22.70 9.82 -7.46
CA LEU A 173 23.14 10.39 -6.20
C LEU A 173 23.91 9.32 -5.42
N GLU A 174 25.14 9.66 -4.98
CA GLU A 174 26.03 8.74 -4.24
C GLU A 174 26.27 7.40 -4.98
N GLY A 175 26.40 7.46 -6.31
CA GLY A 175 26.62 6.27 -7.14
C GLY A 175 25.38 5.37 -7.31
N LYS A 176 24.22 5.77 -6.80
CA LYS A 176 22.96 5.03 -6.93
C LYS A 176 21.97 5.79 -7.80
N ARG A 177 21.27 5.02 -8.64
CA ARG A 177 20.13 5.51 -9.40
C ARG A 177 18.91 5.57 -8.49
N ARG A 178 18.28 6.75 -8.39
CA ARG A 178 17.12 7.00 -7.54
C ARG A 178 15.95 7.52 -8.36
N TYR A 179 14.79 6.97 -8.12
CA TYR A 179 13.53 7.43 -8.70
C TYR A 179 12.96 8.55 -7.85
N LYS A 180 12.55 9.65 -8.49
CA LYS A 180 11.82 10.76 -7.88
C LYS A 180 10.33 10.41 -7.87
N THR A 181 9.71 10.26 -6.68
CA THR A 181 8.29 9.85 -6.56
C THR A 181 7.32 11.00 -6.76
#